data_01757579f463ae4ccd13b990ae4ba337
#
_entry.id   01757579f463ae4ccd13b990ae4ba337
#
_cell.length_a   1.000
_cell.length_b   1.000
_cell.length_c   1.000
_cell.angle_alpha   90.00
_cell.angle_beta   90.00
_cell.angle_gamma   90.00
#
_symmetry.space_group_name_H-M   'P 1'
#
loop_
_entity.id
_entity.type
_entity.pdbx_description
1 polymer ?
#
loop_
_entity_poly.entity_id
_entity_poly.type
_entity_poly.pdbx_seq_one_letter_code
_entity_poly.pdbx_strand_id
1 'polypeptide(L)'
;SLLAEIPSGMAADLFGRKRALVLGGVLVVAYNLLIAFAPNLFVICLAMALNALSNALFSGTSSALTYDSLKQAGREQDYIQVSANEYQITNVTNALGSLTSLLHKFLGFSGFYLLSAAFESISALAITRLEEPIVTETQASRKQHPLRKLPAQFAQLIQDSLRVLRSCPSVGRLILSSAVISGSNYLSIMFFQQRLV
;
A
#
# COMPACT_ATOMS: atom_id res chain seq x y z
N SER A 1 -4.29 -6.03 -8.23
CA SER A 1 -3.54 -4.91 -7.64
C SER A 1 -2.56 -4.29 -8.65
N LEU A 2 -1.79 -5.07 -9.43
CA LEU A 2 -0.78 -4.58 -10.39
C LEU A 2 -1.26 -3.48 -11.34
N LEU A 3 -2.48 -3.58 -11.88
CA LEU A 3 -3.04 -2.55 -12.78
C LEU A 3 -3.34 -1.22 -12.07
N ALA A 4 -3.50 -1.24 -10.77
CA ALA A 4 -3.78 -0.04 -9.96
C ALA A 4 -2.52 0.56 -9.33
N GLU A 5 -1.44 -0.19 -9.18
CA GLU A 5 -0.21 0.26 -8.51
C GLU A 5 0.50 1.40 -9.26
N ILE A 6 0.61 1.30 -10.59
CA ILE A 6 1.26 2.34 -11.38
C ILE A 6 0.42 3.63 -11.39
N PRO A 7 -0.90 3.60 -11.67
CA PRO A 7 -1.74 4.79 -11.59
C PRO A 7 -1.81 5.41 -10.18
N SER A 8 -1.80 4.58 -9.13
CA SER A 8 -1.86 5.07 -7.75
C SER A 8 -0.58 5.76 -7.31
N GLY A 9 0.59 5.25 -7.71
CA GLY A 9 1.88 5.91 -7.47
C GLY A 9 1.93 7.30 -8.13
N MET A 10 1.53 7.39 -9.40
CA MET A 10 1.43 8.67 -10.11
C MET A 10 0.41 9.61 -9.47
N ALA A 11 -0.76 9.09 -9.06
CA ALA A 11 -1.76 9.87 -8.36
C ALA A 11 -1.20 10.41 -7.03
N ALA A 12 -0.46 9.60 -6.28
CA ALA A 12 0.18 10.02 -5.04
C ALA A 12 1.21 11.14 -5.28
N ASP A 13 1.99 11.07 -6.35
CA ASP A 13 2.95 12.11 -6.70
C ASP A 13 2.28 13.42 -7.13
N LEU A 14 1.13 13.35 -7.81
CA LEU A 14 0.38 14.51 -8.28
C LEU A 14 -0.51 15.15 -7.20
N PHE A 15 -1.25 14.34 -6.45
CA PHE A 15 -2.21 14.85 -5.44
C PHE A 15 -1.60 15.05 -4.05
N GLY A 16 -0.46 14.43 -3.80
CA GLY A 16 0.21 14.44 -2.52
C GLY A 16 0.25 13.06 -1.87
N ARG A 17 1.43 12.68 -1.43
CA ARG A 17 1.65 11.37 -0.79
C ARG A 17 0.84 11.23 0.50
N LYS A 18 0.83 12.26 1.34
CA LYS A 18 -0.01 12.30 2.54
C LYS A 18 -1.49 12.11 2.21
N ARG A 19 -2.01 12.82 1.19
CA ARG A 19 -3.42 12.71 0.79
C ARG A 19 -3.76 11.32 0.25
N ALA A 20 -2.85 10.71 -0.51
CA ALA A 20 -3.01 9.35 -1.00
C ALA A 20 -3.08 8.34 0.14
N LEU A 21 -2.22 8.48 1.17
CA LEU A 21 -2.26 7.62 2.36
C LEU A 21 -3.55 7.81 3.19
N VAL A 22 -3.99 9.05 3.38
CA VAL A 22 -5.27 9.33 4.07
C VAL A 22 -6.45 8.72 3.31
N LEU A 23 -6.48 8.87 1.97
CA LEU A 23 -7.51 8.24 1.14
C LEU A 23 -7.46 6.72 1.25
N GLY A 24 -6.26 6.12 1.22
CA GLY A 24 -6.07 4.69 1.46
C GLY A 24 -6.64 4.25 2.81
N GLY A 25 -6.36 5.00 3.89
CA GLY A 25 -6.91 4.75 5.21
C GLY A 25 -8.44 4.82 5.26
N VAL A 26 -9.04 5.82 4.62
CA VAL A 26 -10.51 5.91 4.52
C VAL A 26 -11.11 4.73 3.75
N LEU A 27 -10.46 4.31 2.66
CA LEU A 27 -10.93 3.17 1.86
C LEU A 27 -10.86 1.85 2.63
N VAL A 28 -9.82 1.63 3.45
CA VAL A 28 -9.73 0.40 4.25
C VAL A 28 -10.73 0.39 5.40
N VAL A 29 -11.03 1.55 5.99
CA VAL A 29 -12.12 1.66 6.98
C VAL A 29 -13.47 1.33 6.33
N ALA A 30 -13.73 1.92 5.15
CA ALA A 30 -14.96 1.64 4.39
C ALA A 30 -15.07 0.14 4.02
N TYR A 31 -13.96 -0.49 3.60
CA TYR A 31 -13.89 -1.92 3.36
C TYR A 31 -14.31 -2.72 4.59
N ASN A 32 -13.71 -2.45 5.75
CA ASN A 32 -14.01 -3.18 6.98
C ASN A 32 -15.51 -3.04 7.39
N LEU A 33 -16.06 -1.83 7.28
CA LEU A 33 -17.47 -1.58 7.56
C LEU A 33 -18.41 -2.30 6.59
N LEU A 34 -18.10 -2.27 5.29
CA LEU A 34 -18.89 -2.98 4.28
C LEU A 34 -18.87 -4.49 4.50
N ILE A 35 -17.73 -5.07 4.84
CA ILE A 35 -17.62 -6.51 5.13
C ILE A 35 -18.37 -6.85 6.42
N ALA A 36 -18.25 -6.04 7.48
CA ALA A 36 -18.95 -6.29 8.76
C ALA A 36 -20.47 -6.42 8.59
N PHE A 37 -21.05 -5.68 7.65
CA PHE A 37 -22.49 -5.61 7.41
C PHE A 37 -22.91 -6.12 6.02
N ALA A 38 -22.06 -6.89 5.33
CA ALA A 38 -22.32 -7.34 3.96
C ALA A 38 -23.57 -8.23 3.85
N PRO A 39 -24.66 -7.77 3.21
CA PRO A 39 -25.89 -8.56 3.06
C PRO A 39 -25.82 -9.55 1.89
N ASN A 40 -24.92 -9.34 0.93
CA ASN A 40 -24.83 -10.12 -0.29
C ASN A 40 -23.43 -10.08 -0.93
N LEU A 41 -23.22 -10.97 -1.91
CA LEU A 41 -21.96 -11.11 -2.62
C LEU A 41 -21.52 -9.82 -3.34
N PHE A 42 -22.47 -9.03 -3.85
CA PHE A 42 -22.14 -7.78 -4.55
C PHE A 42 -21.45 -6.79 -3.62
N VAL A 43 -21.93 -6.62 -2.38
CA VAL A 43 -21.30 -5.75 -1.38
C VAL A 43 -19.92 -6.28 -0.99
N ILE A 44 -19.74 -7.59 -0.90
CA ILE A 44 -18.42 -8.19 -0.66
C ILE A 44 -17.46 -7.88 -1.80
N CYS A 45 -17.88 -8.03 -3.06
CA CYS A 45 -17.05 -7.69 -4.21
C CYS A 45 -16.67 -6.19 -4.22
N LEU A 46 -17.63 -5.31 -3.89
CA LEU A 46 -17.35 -3.87 -3.78
C LEU A 46 -16.33 -3.58 -2.68
N ALA A 47 -16.50 -4.18 -1.51
CA ALA A 47 -15.57 -4.06 -0.40
C ALA A 47 -14.15 -4.51 -0.79
N MET A 48 -14.03 -5.67 -1.46
CA MET A 48 -12.74 -6.18 -1.95
C MET A 48 -12.09 -5.23 -2.98
N ALA A 49 -12.89 -4.58 -3.84
CA ALA A 49 -12.39 -3.57 -4.77
C ALA A 49 -11.82 -2.34 -4.03
N LEU A 50 -12.50 -1.87 -2.97
CA LEU A 50 -12.00 -0.78 -2.12
C LEU A 50 -10.71 -1.17 -1.40
N ASN A 51 -10.62 -2.39 -0.87
CA ASN A 51 -9.39 -2.90 -0.26
C ASN A 51 -8.24 -2.98 -1.26
N ALA A 52 -8.48 -3.46 -2.46
CA ALA A 52 -7.48 -3.51 -3.52
C ALA A 52 -6.95 -2.11 -3.89
N LEU A 53 -7.85 -1.12 -3.97
CA LEU A 53 -7.48 0.27 -4.23
C LEU A 53 -6.70 0.88 -3.07
N SER A 54 -7.11 0.63 -1.82
CA SER A 54 -6.39 1.04 -0.63
C SER A 54 -4.96 0.50 -0.62
N ASN A 55 -4.79 -0.81 -0.83
CA ASN A 55 -3.47 -1.44 -0.88
C ASN A 55 -2.58 -0.85 -2.00
N ALA A 56 -3.15 -0.54 -3.16
CA ALA A 56 -2.42 0.11 -4.25
C ALA A 56 -1.94 1.52 -3.86
N LEU A 57 -2.74 2.29 -3.11
CA LEU A 57 -2.34 3.61 -2.61
C LEU A 57 -1.26 3.52 -1.54
N PHE A 58 -1.30 2.53 -0.65
CA PHE A 58 -0.29 2.36 0.40
C PHE A 58 1.05 1.85 -0.15
N SER A 59 1.04 0.87 -1.07
CA SER A 59 2.20 0.08 -1.50
C SER A 59 3.40 0.95 -1.96
N GLY A 60 3.20 1.89 -2.88
CA GLY A 60 4.28 2.75 -3.38
C GLY A 60 4.47 4.03 -2.57
N THR A 61 3.39 4.54 -1.97
CA THR A 61 3.37 5.86 -1.33
C THR A 61 4.09 5.85 0.02
N SER A 62 3.96 4.79 0.82
CA SER A 62 4.60 4.69 2.13
C SER A 62 6.12 4.73 2.02
N SER A 63 6.71 3.84 1.23
CA SER A 63 8.16 3.76 1.03
C SER A 63 8.74 5.05 0.45
N ALA A 64 8.01 5.67 -0.49
CA ALA A 64 8.42 6.93 -1.09
C ALA A 64 8.35 8.10 -0.08
N LEU A 65 7.34 8.13 0.80
CA LEU A 65 7.24 9.13 1.85
C LEU A 65 8.38 8.99 2.87
N THR A 66 8.70 7.76 3.28
CA THR A 66 9.83 7.47 4.18
C THR A 66 11.14 7.94 3.56
N TYR A 67 11.39 7.61 2.28
CA TYR A 67 12.60 8.05 1.59
C TYR A 67 12.71 9.57 1.50
N ASP A 68 11.64 10.27 1.09
CA ASP A 68 11.65 11.72 0.96
C ASP A 68 11.82 12.42 2.31
N SER A 69 11.24 11.87 3.38
CA SER A 69 11.41 12.40 4.73
C SER A 69 12.86 12.31 5.20
N LEU A 70 13.52 11.17 4.96
CA LEU A 70 14.94 11.00 5.26
C LEU A 70 15.82 11.90 4.40
N LYS A 71 15.48 12.07 3.13
CA LYS A 71 16.19 12.98 2.22
C LYS A 71 16.09 14.43 2.67
N GLN A 72 14.92 14.87 3.08
CA GLN A 72 14.73 16.22 3.64
C GLN A 72 15.54 16.43 4.93
N ALA A 73 15.71 15.37 5.73
CA ALA A 73 16.51 15.39 6.95
C ALA A 73 18.04 15.22 6.69
N GLY A 74 18.47 15.03 5.44
CA GLY A 74 19.88 14.77 5.09
C GLY A 74 20.38 13.39 5.55
N ARG A 75 19.47 12.43 5.75
CA ARG A 75 19.74 11.08 6.27
C ARG A 75 19.39 9.97 5.28
N GLU A 76 19.60 10.18 4.00
CA GLU A 76 19.28 9.21 2.95
C GLU A 76 19.96 7.85 3.14
N GLN A 77 21.18 7.85 3.69
CA GLN A 77 21.95 6.64 3.98
C GLN A 77 21.28 5.72 5.01
N ASP A 78 20.39 6.25 5.85
CA ASP A 78 19.68 5.48 6.87
C ASP A 78 18.45 4.76 6.31
N TYR A 79 18.10 4.99 5.04
CA TYR A 79 16.88 4.44 4.42
C TYR A 79 16.78 2.91 4.54
N ILE A 80 17.88 2.20 4.30
CA ILE A 80 17.91 0.72 4.39
C ILE A 80 17.62 0.27 5.81
N GLN A 81 18.21 0.93 6.82
CA GLN A 81 18.00 0.58 8.23
C GLN A 81 16.57 0.89 8.68
N VAL A 82 16.03 2.04 8.28
CA VAL A 82 14.65 2.43 8.60
C VAL A 82 13.66 1.46 7.95
N SER A 83 13.84 1.14 6.67
CA SER A 83 12.98 0.18 5.97
C SER A 83 13.05 -1.23 6.58
N ALA A 84 14.23 -1.67 7.03
CA ALA A 84 14.39 -2.94 7.73
C ALA A 84 13.63 -2.93 9.06
N ASN A 85 13.68 -1.83 9.82
CA ASN A 85 12.93 -1.68 11.07
C ASN A 85 11.41 -1.66 10.82
N GLU A 86 10.93 -0.94 9.78
CA GLU A 86 9.51 -0.94 9.38
C GLU A 86 9.04 -2.37 9.06
N TYR A 87 9.84 -3.13 8.32
CA TYR A 87 9.52 -4.52 8.00
C TYR A 87 9.46 -5.41 9.24
N GLN A 88 10.40 -5.26 10.19
CA GLN A 88 10.40 -6.01 11.46
C GLN A 88 9.16 -5.67 12.29
N ILE A 89 8.83 -4.38 12.43
CA ILE A 89 7.61 -3.94 13.15
C ILE A 89 6.37 -4.54 12.51
N THR A 90 6.27 -4.52 11.18
CA THR A 90 5.16 -5.11 10.44
C THR A 90 5.03 -6.61 10.71
N ASN A 91 6.14 -7.36 10.71
CA ASN A 91 6.12 -8.79 10.99
C ASN A 91 5.70 -9.09 12.44
N VAL A 92 6.20 -8.33 13.41
CA VAL A 92 5.77 -8.46 14.82
C VAL A 92 4.28 -8.14 14.96
N THR A 93 3.80 -7.07 14.33
CA THR A 93 2.39 -6.68 14.34
C THR A 93 1.51 -7.75 13.71
N ASN A 94 1.93 -8.35 12.58
CA ASN A 94 1.22 -9.45 11.94
C ASN A 94 1.18 -10.71 12.83
N ALA A 95 2.28 -11.03 13.51
CA ALA A 95 2.32 -12.14 14.46
C ALA A 95 1.37 -11.91 15.64
N LEU A 96 1.35 -10.71 16.22
CA LEU A 96 0.39 -10.33 17.26
C LEU A 96 -1.05 -10.32 16.72
N GLY A 97 -1.23 -9.83 15.49
CA GLY A 97 -2.52 -9.84 14.80
C GLY A 97 -3.08 -11.24 14.62
N SER A 98 -2.24 -12.25 14.37
CA SER A 98 -2.69 -13.65 14.27
C SER A 98 -3.29 -14.18 15.59
N LEU A 99 -2.84 -13.68 16.74
CA LEU A 99 -3.42 -14.03 18.04
C LEU A 99 -4.83 -13.47 18.22
N THR A 100 -5.18 -12.38 17.53
CA THR A 100 -6.53 -11.81 17.59
C THR A 100 -7.58 -12.74 16.96
N SER A 101 -7.16 -13.74 16.15
CA SER A 101 -8.05 -14.76 15.62
C SER A 101 -8.76 -15.54 16.74
N LEU A 102 -8.16 -15.65 17.92
CA LEU A 102 -8.77 -16.25 19.10
C LEU A 102 -10.00 -15.45 19.60
N LEU A 103 -9.99 -14.13 19.37
CA LEU A 103 -11.10 -13.24 19.73
C LEU A 103 -12.33 -13.43 18.85
N HIS A 104 -12.17 -14.06 17.67
CA HIS A 104 -13.26 -14.33 16.76
C HIS A 104 -14.39 -15.16 17.42
N LYS A 105 -14.04 -16.07 18.33
CA LYS A 105 -15.03 -16.87 19.09
C LYS A 105 -15.93 -16.02 19.99
N PHE A 106 -15.46 -14.86 20.44
CA PHE A 106 -16.18 -13.97 21.36
C PHE A 106 -16.90 -12.84 20.62
N LEU A 107 -16.27 -12.29 19.59
CA LEU A 107 -16.77 -11.12 18.87
C LEU A 107 -17.61 -11.46 17.65
N GLY A 108 -17.52 -12.70 17.16
CA GLY A 108 -18.09 -13.10 15.88
C GLY A 108 -17.43 -12.39 14.69
N PHE A 109 -17.90 -12.72 13.48
CA PHE A 109 -17.34 -12.19 12.23
C PHE A 109 -17.48 -10.67 12.13
N SER A 110 -18.66 -10.12 12.32
CA SER A 110 -18.92 -8.68 12.21
C SER A 110 -18.18 -7.88 13.28
N GLY A 111 -18.14 -8.37 14.51
CA GLY A 111 -17.42 -7.69 15.61
C GLY A 111 -15.92 -7.60 15.37
N PHE A 112 -15.33 -8.62 14.74
CA PHE A 112 -13.91 -8.60 14.37
C PHE A 112 -13.60 -7.51 13.32
N TYR A 113 -14.43 -7.36 12.29
CA TYR A 113 -14.25 -6.31 11.29
C TYR A 113 -14.52 -4.90 11.84
N LEU A 114 -15.46 -4.76 12.78
CA LEU A 114 -15.68 -3.48 13.47
C LEU A 114 -14.49 -3.08 14.33
N LEU A 115 -13.89 -4.04 15.04
CA LEU A 115 -12.64 -3.79 15.78
C LEU A 115 -11.51 -3.37 14.85
N SER A 116 -11.35 -4.05 13.72
CA SER A 116 -10.37 -3.68 12.68
C SER A 116 -10.63 -2.26 12.15
N ALA A 117 -11.89 -1.92 11.86
CA ALA A 117 -12.26 -0.56 11.42
C ALA A 117 -11.89 0.52 12.45
N ALA A 118 -12.03 0.22 13.76
CA ALA A 118 -11.64 1.14 14.81
C ALA A 118 -10.11 1.40 14.83
N PHE A 119 -9.30 0.33 14.77
CA PHE A 119 -7.84 0.47 14.69
C PHE A 119 -7.39 1.20 13.42
N GLU A 120 -7.96 0.89 12.26
CA GLU A 120 -7.66 1.56 11.01
C GLU A 120 -8.08 3.04 11.04
N SER A 121 -9.17 3.38 11.72
CA SER A 121 -9.58 4.77 11.92
C SER A 121 -8.55 5.55 12.74
N ILE A 122 -7.99 4.95 13.78
CA ILE A 122 -6.92 5.55 14.60
C ILE A 122 -5.67 5.74 13.73
N SER A 123 -5.30 4.73 12.93
CA SER A 123 -4.19 4.81 11.98
C SER A 123 -4.39 5.92 10.96
N ALA A 124 -5.57 6.01 10.33
CA ALA A 124 -5.91 7.06 9.39
C ALA A 124 -5.81 8.47 10.01
N LEU A 125 -6.25 8.63 11.26
CA LEU A 125 -6.10 9.89 12.01
C LEU A 125 -4.62 10.20 12.28
N ALA A 126 -3.80 9.21 12.62
CA ALA A 126 -2.36 9.41 12.82
C ALA A 126 -1.68 9.88 11.52
N ILE A 127 -2.06 9.32 10.36
CA ILE A 127 -1.55 9.74 9.04
C ILE A 127 -1.87 11.22 8.76
N THR A 128 -3.00 11.74 9.21
CA THR A 128 -3.34 13.16 9.01
C THR A 128 -2.38 14.13 9.71
N ARG A 129 -1.65 13.66 10.72
CA ARG A 129 -0.66 14.46 11.45
C ARG A 129 0.74 14.42 10.84
N LEU A 130 0.98 13.54 9.85
CA LEU A 130 2.25 13.52 9.14
C LEU A 130 2.45 14.84 8.37
N GLU A 131 3.67 15.32 8.34
CA GLU A 131 4.08 16.40 7.45
C GLU A 131 4.50 15.83 6.10
N GLU A 132 4.14 16.50 5.01
CA GLU A 132 4.49 16.07 3.67
C GLU A 132 5.80 16.73 3.24
N PRO A 133 6.89 15.97 3.05
CA PRO A 133 8.17 16.52 2.60
C PRO A 133 8.06 17.01 1.15
N ILE A 134 8.63 18.16 0.85
CA ILE A 134 8.71 18.72 -0.51
C ILE A 134 10.15 18.59 -0.96
N VAL A 135 10.44 17.54 -1.73
CA VAL A 135 11.83 17.20 -2.13
C VAL A 135 12.05 17.34 -3.63
N THR A 136 10.99 17.25 -4.46
CA THR A 136 11.08 17.32 -5.92
C THR A 136 10.39 18.55 -6.49
N GLU A 137 10.90 19.08 -7.61
CA GLU A 137 10.28 20.20 -8.35
C GLU A 137 8.84 19.86 -8.80
N THR A 138 8.57 18.59 -9.10
CA THR A 138 7.25 18.10 -9.43
C THR A 138 6.28 18.23 -8.25
N GLN A 139 6.76 18.04 -7.03
CA GLN A 139 5.99 18.24 -5.81
C GLN A 139 5.78 19.74 -5.52
N ALA A 140 6.77 20.57 -5.81
CA ALA A 140 6.67 22.04 -5.65
C ALA A 140 5.73 22.67 -6.68
N SER A 141 5.68 22.15 -7.90
CA SER A 141 4.83 22.66 -9.00
C SER A 141 3.41 22.08 -9.03
N ARG A 142 2.97 21.36 -8.00
CA ARG A 142 1.64 20.71 -7.88
C ARG A 142 0.45 21.62 -8.20
N LYS A 143 0.59 22.92 -8.07
CA LYS A 143 -0.51 23.89 -8.25
C LYS A 143 -0.92 24.13 -9.72
N GLN A 144 -0.18 23.58 -10.70
CA GLN A 144 -0.34 23.97 -12.11
C GLN A 144 -0.87 22.89 -13.07
N HIS A 145 -1.97 22.23 -12.86
CA HIS A 145 -2.68 21.30 -13.77
C HIS A 145 -2.46 19.79 -13.56
N PRO A 146 -3.11 19.18 -12.56
CA PRO A 146 -2.85 17.78 -12.23
C PRO A 146 -3.48 16.75 -13.19
N LEU A 147 -4.68 17.00 -13.73
CA LEU A 147 -5.45 15.91 -14.39
C LEU A 147 -5.20 15.76 -15.90
N ARG A 148 -4.86 16.83 -16.60
CA ARG A 148 -4.76 16.80 -18.08
C ARG A 148 -3.49 16.10 -18.60
N LYS A 149 -2.47 15.98 -17.75
CA LYS A 149 -1.17 15.39 -18.11
C LYS A 149 -1.01 13.91 -17.72
N LEU A 150 -1.97 13.35 -16.98
CA LEU A 150 -1.91 11.97 -16.48
C LEU A 150 -1.66 10.91 -17.57
N PRO A 151 -2.39 10.88 -18.70
CA PRO A 151 -2.18 9.82 -19.70
C PRO A 151 -0.83 9.92 -20.40
N ALA A 152 -0.33 11.13 -20.64
CA ALA A 152 0.98 11.33 -21.25
C ALA A 152 2.13 10.94 -20.29
N GLN A 153 2.01 11.28 -19.03
CA GLN A 153 2.98 10.91 -18.00
C GLN A 153 2.99 9.40 -17.75
N PHE A 154 1.83 8.76 -17.81
CA PHE A 154 1.71 7.31 -17.72
C PHE A 154 2.43 6.60 -18.88
N ALA A 155 2.23 7.07 -20.09
CA ALA A 155 2.94 6.52 -21.25
C ALA A 155 4.45 6.73 -21.17
N GLN A 156 4.90 7.90 -20.70
CA GLN A 156 6.32 8.17 -20.45
C GLN A 156 6.90 7.25 -19.39
N LEU A 157 6.21 7.06 -18.26
CA LEU A 157 6.67 6.19 -17.18
C LEU A 157 6.85 4.75 -17.65
N ILE A 158 5.90 4.22 -18.43
CA ILE A 158 6.02 2.88 -19.03
C ILE A 158 7.22 2.80 -19.97
N GLN A 159 7.40 3.81 -20.83
CA GLN A 159 8.53 3.83 -21.75
C GLN A 159 9.87 3.90 -21.02
N ASP A 160 9.98 4.72 -19.99
CA ASP A 160 11.20 4.86 -19.18
C ASP A 160 11.49 3.59 -18.39
N SER A 161 10.47 2.96 -17.81
CA SER A 161 10.59 1.66 -17.12
C SER A 161 11.06 0.55 -18.07
N LEU A 162 10.48 0.49 -19.26
CA LEU A 162 10.91 -0.47 -20.29
C LEU A 162 12.34 -0.19 -20.80
N ARG A 163 12.72 1.09 -20.90
CA ARG A 163 14.09 1.49 -21.26
C ARG A 163 15.09 1.03 -20.20
N VAL A 164 14.79 1.24 -18.92
CA VAL A 164 15.66 0.79 -17.80
C VAL A 164 15.79 -0.74 -17.80
N LEU A 165 14.70 -1.47 -17.98
CA LEU A 165 14.72 -2.94 -18.06
C LEU A 165 15.58 -3.45 -19.23
N ARG A 166 15.54 -2.77 -20.37
CA ARG A 166 16.37 -3.11 -21.54
C ARG A 166 17.85 -2.71 -21.36
N SER A 167 18.09 -1.59 -20.70
CA SER A 167 19.47 -1.08 -20.50
C SER A 167 20.22 -1.80 -19.39
N CYS A 168 19.51 -2.36 -18.41
CA CYS A 168 20.07 -3.03 -17.23
C CYS A 168 19.52 -4.43 -17.06
N PRO A 169 20.02 -5.46 -17.75
CA PRO A 169 19.54 -6.84 -17.64
C PRO A 169 19.59 -7.42 -16.22
N SER A 170 20.49 -6.89 -15.38
CA SER A 170 20.59 -7.28 -13.96
C SER A 170 19.35 -6.91 -13.17
N VAL A 171 18.74 -5.74 -13.46
CA VAL A 171 17.49 -5.30 -12.82
C VAL A 171 16.33 -6.24 -13.22
N GLY A 172 16.23 -6.61 -14.49
CA GLY A 172 15.24 -7.56 -14.97
C GLY A 172 15.35 -8.94 -14.29
N ARG A 173 16.58 -9.44 -14.11
CA ARG A 173 16.83 -10.71 -13.39
C ARG A 173 16.48 -10.62 -11.91
N LEU A 174 16.77 -9.51 -11.24
CA LEU A 174 16.38 -9.28 -9.85
C LEU A 174 14.85 -9.25 -9.69
N ILE A 175 14.15 -8.54 -10.56
CA ILE A 175 12.69 -8.49 -10.55
C ILE A 175 12.10 -9.87 -10.77
N LEU A 176 12.62 -10.63 -11.75
CA LEU A 176 12.14 -11.98 -12.03
C LEU A 176 12.39 -12.93 -10.86
N SER A 177 13.59 -12.92 -10.28
CA SER A 177 13.92 -13.77 -9.11
C SER A 177 13.03 -13.44 -7.91
N SER A 178 12.83 -12.15 -7.63
CA SER A 178 11.94 -11.69 -6.56
C SER A 178 10.49 -12.11 -6.80
N ALA A 179 9.99 -12.00 -8.03
CA ALA A 179 8.65 -12.42 -8.40
C ALA A 179 8.45 -13.93 -8.23
N VAL A 180 9.43 -14.75 -8.64
CA VAL A 180 9.39 -16.22 -8.47
C VAL A 180 9.40 -16.60 -6.99
N ILE A 181 10.26 -15.99 -6.17
CA ILE A 181 10.34 -16.27 -4.73
C ILE A 181 9.02 -15.87 -4.05
N SER A 182 8.51 -14.68 -4.34
CA SER A 182 7.24 -14.19 -3.77
C SER A 182 6.05 -15.05 -4.19
N GLY A 183 5.99 -15.44 -5.47
CA GLY A 183 4.96 -16.32 -6.00
C GLY A 183 5.00 -17.71 -5.35
N SER A 184 6.19 -18.30 -5.20
CA SER A 184 6.36 -19.59 -4.52
C SER A 184 5.94 -19.53 -3.05
N ASN A 185 6.31 -18.45 -2.34
CA ASN A 185 5.92 -18.26 -0.95
C ASN A 185 4.39 -18.10 -0.82
N TYR A 186 3.75 -17.30 -1.68
CA TYR A 186 2.30 -17.15 -1.70
C TYR A 186 1.56 -18.47 -1.96
N LEU A 187 2.00 -19.25 -2.94
CA LEU A 187 1.43 -20.57 -3.22
C LEU A 187 1.59 -21.50 -2.03
N SER A 188 2.76 -21.52 -1.38
CA SER A 188 2.99 -22.34 -0.19
C SER A 188 2.01 -22.01 0.92
N ILE A 189 1.81 -20.71 1.22
CA ILE A 189 0.86 -20.26 2.23
C ILE A 189 -0.57 -20.72 1.88
N MET A 190 -0.99 -20.55 0.63
CA MET A 190 -2.32 -20.98 0.16
C MET A 190 -2.53 -22.49 0.29
N PHE A 191 -1.54 -23.32 -0.05
CA PHE A 191 -1.64 -24.76 0.11
C PHE A 191 -1.71 -25.19 1.57
N PHE A 192 -0.94 -24.54 2.45
CA PHE A 192 -0.99 -24.83 3.89
C PHE A 192 -2.35 -24.46 4.50
N GLN A 193 -2.93 -23.33 4.11
CA GLN A 193 -4.25 -22.91 4.60
C GLN A 193 -5.35 -23.92 4.23
N GLN A 194 -5.32 -24.50 3.04
CA GLN A 194 -6.31 -25.50 2.61
C GLN A 194 -6.21 -26.84 3.34
N ARG A 195 -5.06 -27.16 3.94
CA ARG A 195 -4.88 -28.42 4.69
C ARG A 195 -5.19 -28.28 6.19
N LEU A 196 -5.32 -27.07 6.70
CA LEU A 196 -5.62 -26.80 8.11
C LEU A 196 -7.12 -26.58 8.39
N VAL A 197 -7.96 -26.61 7.36
CA VAL A 197 -9.42 -26.62 7.42
C VAL A 197 -9.93 -28.03 7.12
#